data_7651de1b8b3a8338650c16f1bd918a72
#
_entry.id   7651de1b8b3a8338650c16f1bd918a72
#
_cell.length_a   1.000
_cell.length_b   1.000
_cell.length_c   1.000
_cell.angle_alpha   90.00
_cell.angle_beta   90.00
_cell.angle_gamma   90.00
#
_symmetry.space_group_name_H-M   'P 1'
#
loop_
_entity.id
_entity.type
_entity.pdbx_description
1 polymer ?
#
loop_
_entity_poly.entity_id
_entity_poly.type
_entity_poly.pdbx_seq_one_letter_code
_entity_poly.pdbx_strand_id
1 'polypeptide(L)'
;MQLTPIQQKIISTIEPLPLRNPLAKSTNLIEKSQVKIGETVAGMLRSLRQSQTMVWDPWILKDGDIYRMFYLQGLEGQNPWWTVSKICGAISTDLQKWQNIGTILEANPNNDWESGRISAGCAYKENDTYYLFYSAGGKELPHLKNEAIGLATSTDGLKFNRVYDNYLLKPEDDDPWYGRSNWTNHYHWRDPYIFKDDKDGKYYMFICASSRVTGNFQGCVGLAVADNIAGAYKLLPPAVEAPQEAVENWAYYHTERPQVIYRYGKYHLFFSCFKTFVNPQWLKSLKHKRITNSSLHWYIADNITGPYKPVNDDDFIVRGSERTGMYGINFLEVCKEPEELIAYGWYHRIHTLAVNKAFKVTWQEKHEQQNYLDTLQISLTS
;
A
#
# COMPACT_ATOMS: atom_id res chain seq x y z
N MET A 1 12.06 -2.18 -27.57
CA MET A 1 11.11 -3.31 -27.53
C MET A 1 9.71 -2.72 -27.47
N GLN A 2 8.86 -2.96 -28.47
CA GLN A 2 7.50 -2.41 -28.46
C GLN A 2 6.65 -3.16 -27.44
N LEU A 3 5.88 -2.43 -26.65
CA LEU A 3 4.94 -3.00 -25.68
C LEU A 3 3.88 -3.83 -26.41
N THR A 4 3.50 -4.97 -25.85
CA THR A 4 2.38 -5.76 -26.39
C THR A 4 1.07 -4.97 -26.25
N PRO A 5 0.04 -5.24 -27.07
CA PRO A 5 -1.28 -4.58 -26.95
C PRO A 5 -1.89 -4.70 -25.56
N ILE A 6 -1.60 -5.79 -24.86
CA ILE A 6 -2.05 -6.04 -23.49
C ILE A 6 -1.31 -5.13 -22.49
N GLN A 7 0.01 -4.99 -22.64
CA GLN A 7 0.81 -4.09 -21.81
C GLN A 7 0.41 -2.63 -22.04
N GLN A 8 0.11 -2.25 -23.28
CA GLN A 8 -0.44 -0.94 -23.61
C GLN A 8 -1.81 -0.73 -22.96
N LYS A 9 -2.66 -1.75 -22.96
CA LYS A 9 -3.98 -1.69 -22.33
C LYS A 9 -3.89 -1.57 -20.81
N ILE A 10 -2.94 -2.25 -20.14
CA ILE A 10 -2.71 -2.09 -18.71
C ILE A 10 -2.24 -0.68 -18.41
N ILE A 11 -1.24 -0.19 -19.15
CA ILE A 11 -0.72 1.17 -18.98
C ILE A 11 -1.83 2.19 -19.19
N SER A 12 -2.63 2.05 -20.24
CA SER A 12 -3.76 2.95 -20.53
C SER A 12 -4.90 2.86 -19.49
N THR A 13 -4.98 1.75 -18.77
CA THR A 13 -6.00 1.57 -17.72
C THR A 13 -5.53 2.10 -16.37
N ILE A 14 -4.21 2.14 -16.14
CA ILE A 14 -3.58 2.77 -14.97
C ILE A 14 -3.47 4.29 -15.17
N GLU A 15 -3.39 4.74 -16.41
CA GLU A 15 -3.32 6.17 -16.71
C GLU A 15 -4.58 6.87 -16.18
N PRO A 16 -4.43 7.94 -15.38
CA PRO A 16 -5.54 8.85 -15.18
C PRO A 16 -5.98 9.34 -16.56
N LEU A 17 -7.26 9.19 -16.87
CA LEU A 17 -7.85 9.84 -18.02
C LEU A 17 -7.29 11.26 -18.14
N PRO A 18 -6.88 11.72 -19.33
CA PRO A 18 -6.23 13.02 -19.49
C PRO A 18 -7.01 14.08 -18.74
N LEU A 19 -6.32 14.82 -17.91
CA LEU A 19 -6.87 15.88 -17.04
C LEU A 19 -7.59 16.96 -17.90
N ARG A 20 -8.77 16.65 -18.37
CA ARG A 20 -9.73 17.67 -18.80
C ARG A 20 -10.27 18.30 -17.52
N ASN A 21 -9.54 19.31 -17.05
CA ASN A 21 -9.91 20.20 -15.94
C ASN A 21 -10.87 19.52 -14.92
N PRO A 22 -10.37 18.55 -14.10
CA PRO A 22 -11.23 17.76 -13.21
C PRO A 22 -11.81 18.61 -12.08
N LEU A 23 -11.21 19.78 -11.83
CA LEU A 23 -11.68 20.70 -10.79
C LEU A 23 -13.11 21.21 -11.07
N ALA A 24 -13.50 21.44 -12.33
CA ALA A 24 -14.82 21.97 -12.65
C ALA A 24 -15.97 20.95 -12.59
N LYS A 25 -15.67 19.64 -12.73
CA LYS A 25 -16.70 18.57 -12.66
C LYS A 25 -16.66 17.76 -11.36
N SER A 26 -15.54 17.67 -10.68
CA SER A 26 -15.47 17.01 -9.37
C SER A 26 -15.99 17.90 -8.24
N THR A 27 -15.83 19.21 -8.33
CA THR A 27 -16.48 20.16 -7.41
C THR A 27 -17.98 19.93 -7.35
N ASN A 28 -18.66 19.75 -8.47
CA ASN A 28 -20.12 19.54 -8.49
C ASN A 28 -20.60 18.21 -7.88
N LEU A 29 -19.77 17.18 -7.81
CA LEU A 29 -20.10 15.91 -7.15
C LEU A 29 -19.71 15.91 -5.66
N ILE A 30 -18.68 16.65 -5.31
CA ILE A 30 -18.23 16.85 -3.93
C ILE A 30 -19.11 17.91 -3.25
N GLU A 31 -19.50 18.97 -3.95
CA GLU A 31 -20.36 20.05 -3.45
C GLU A 31 -21.78 19.59 -3.08
N LYS A 32 -22.33 18.56 -3.72
CA LYS A 32 -23.68 18.09 -3.42
C LYS A 32 -23.81 17.17 -2.21
N SER A 33 -22.70 16.65 -1.69
CA SER A 33 -22.77 15.72 -0.57
C SER A 33 -21.95 16.07 0.68
N GLN A 34 -20.92 16.95 0.63
CA GLN A 34 -20.04 17.19 1.77
C GLN A 34 -19.15 18.44 1.66
N VAL A 35 -19.71 19.62 1.68
CA VAL A 35 -19.01 20.91 1.56
C VAL A 35 -17.87 21.12 2.59
N LYS A 36 -18.00 20.63 3.81
CA LYS A 36 -16.98 20.85 4.86
C LYS A 36 -15.73 19.96 4.78
N ILE A 37 -15.85 18.75 4.27
CA ILE A 37 -14.72 17.79 4.18
C ILE A 37 -13.82 18.16 3.00
N GLY A 38 -14.39 18.58 1.89
CA GLY A 38 -13.64 18.97 0.70
C GLY A 38 -12.71 20.15 0.92
N GLU A 39 -13.13 21.15 1.70
CA GLU A 39 -12.29 22.32 2.00
C GLU A 39 -11.14 22.01 2.95
N THR A 40 -11.37 21.22 3.99
CA THR A 40 -10.32 20.86 4.96
C THR A 40 -9.29 19.92 4.33
N VAL A 41 -9.74 18.90 3.63
CA VAL A 41 -8.85 17.95 2.93
C VAL A 41 -8.13 18.66 1.78
N ALA A 42 -8.82 19.42 0.94
CA ALA A 42 -8.18 20.15 -0.16
C ALA A 42 -7.21 21.23 0.31
N GLY A 43 -7.52 21.92 1.41
CA GLY A 43 -6.63 22.93 2.00
C GLY A 43 -5.33 22.32 2.52
N MET A 44 -5.42 21.21 3.23
CA MET A 44 -4.28 20.48 3.78
C MET A 44 -3.37 19.90 2.70
N LEU A 45 -3.96 19.37 1.65
CA LEU A 45 -3.26 18.70 0.56
C LEU A 45 -2.58 19.66 -0.40
N ARG A 46 -3.11 20.86 -0.59
CA ARG A 46 -2.46 21.92 -1.37
C ARG A 46 -1.16 22.41 -0.73
N SER A 47 -1.03 22.33 0.59
CA SER A 47 0.19 22.73 1.29
C SER A 47 1.37 21.77 1.08
N LEU A 48 1.10 20.50 0.78
CA LEU A 48 2.12 19.49 0.52
C LEU A 48 2.44 19.34 -0.96
N ARG A 49 1.46 19.59 -1.84
CA ARG A 49 1.64 19.50 -3.28
C ARG A 49 2.34 20.74 -3.81
N GLN A 50 3.54 20.58 -4.34
CA GLN A 50 4.19 21.61 -5.16
C GLN A 50 3.49 21.70 -6.53
N SER A 51 3.55 22.88 -7.17
CA SER A 51 3.06 23.02 -8.54
C SER A 51 3.76 22.04 -9.48
N GLN A 52 3.02 21.44 -10.41
CA GLN A 52 3.53 20.48 -11.39
C GLN A 52 4.03 19.14 -10.80
N THR A 53 3.57 18.76 -9.61
CA THR A 53 3.88 17.47 -9.00
C THR A 53 2.63 16.66 -8.70
N MET A 54 2.78 15.35 -8.76
CA MET A 54 1.79 14.37 -8.29
C MET A 54 2.30 13.71 -7.02
N VAL A 55 1.40 13.42 -6.08
CA VAL A 55 1.73 12.75 -4.82
C VAL A 55 0.81 11.56 -4.59
N TRP A 56 1.37 10.45 -4.08
CA TRP A 56 0.61 9.22 -3.82
C TRP A 56 1.28 8.35 -2.76
N ASP A 57 0.63 7.27 -2.39
CA ASP A 57 1.08 6.23 -1.47
C ASP A 57 1.74 6.78 -0.19
N PRO A 58 1.00 7.48 0.66
CA PRO A 58 1.54 7.91 1.95
C PRO A 58 1.71 6.73 2.90
N TRP A 59 2.72 6.80 3.79
CA TRP A 59 2.81 5.98 5.00
C TRP A 59 3.23 6.84 6.17
N ILE A 60 2.69 6.54 7.35
CA ILE A 60 2.84 7.39 8.52
C ILE A 60 3.42 6.59 9.67
N LEU A 61 4.44 7.15 10.30
CA LEU A 61 5.01 6.70 11.54
C LEU A 61 4.61 7.67 12.67
N LYS A 62 3.97 7.14 13.71
CA LYS A 62 3.77 7.89 14.95
C LYS A 62 5.06 7.83 15.78
N ASP A 63 5.59 8.97 16.17
CA ASP A 63 6.86 9.14 16.89
C ASP A 63 6.64 10.07 18.08
N GLY A 64 6.18 9.51 19.20
CA GLY A 64 5.73 10.29 20.35
C GLY A 64 4.55 11.19 19.97
N ASP A 65 4.74 12.50 20.14
CA ASP A 65 3.74 13.52 19.81
C ASP A 65 3.82 14.01 18.35
N ILE A 66 4.70 13.42 17.54
CA ILE A 66 4.92 13.80 16.14
C ILE A 66 4.45 12.66 15.25
N TYR A 67 3.81 13.02 14.15
CA TYR A 67 3.52 12.15 13.02
C TYR A 67 4.49 12.45 11.89
N ARG A 68 5.22 11.45 11.45
CA ARG A 68 6.13 11.53 10.29
C ARG A 68 5.46 10.83 9.12
N MET A 69 5.14 11.59 8.09
CA MET A 69 4.60 11.05 6.85
C MET A 69 5.70 11.00 5.80
N PHE A 70 5.76 9.88 5.14
CA PHE A 70 6.51 9.67 3.91
C PHE A 70 5.52 9.46 2.77
N TYR A 71 5.84 9.90 1.59
CA TYR A 71 4.96 9.77 0.43
C TYR A 71 5.76 9.81 -0.87
N LEU A 72 5.20 9.24 -1.92
CA LEU A 72 5.80 9.31 -3.23
C LEU A 72 5.43 10.62 -3.93
N GLN A 73 6.42 11.19 -4.62
CA GLN A 73 6.25 12.37 -5.45
C GLN A 73 6.88 12.14 -6.83
N GLY A 74 6.13 12.47 -7.88
CA GLY A 74 6.57 12.47 -9.27
C GLY A 74 6.21 13.77 -9.96
N LEU A 75 6.60 13.89 -11.23
CA LEU A 75 6.32 15.08 -12.06
C LEU A 75 4.96 14.94 -12.74
N GLU A 76 4.21 16.03 -12.77
CA GLU A 76 2.98 16.13 -13.56
C GLU A 76 3.30 16.06 -15.05
N GLY A 77 2.50 15.31 -15.81
CA GLY A 77 2.75 15.08 -17.25
C GLY A 77 3.72 13.94 -17.57
N GLN A 78 4.38 13.35 -16.56
CA GLN A 78 5.13 12.10 -16.75
C GLN A 78 4.19 10.97 -17.14
N ASN A 79 4.54 10.23 -18.19
CA ASN A 79 3.74 9.11 -18.68
C ASN A 79 4.60 7.85 -18.93
N PRO A 80 4.35 6.71 -18.28
CA PRO A 80 3.42 6.56 -17.16
C PRO A 80 3.87 7.33 -15.91
N TRP A 81 2.93 7.92 -15.19
CA TRP A 81 3.17 8.83 -14.07
C TRP A 81 4.02 8.21 -12.93
N TRP A 82 3.93 6.91 -12.73
CA TRP A 82 4.61 6.17 -11.68
C TRP A 82 6.05 5.75 -12.01
N THR A 83 6.55 6.04 -13.22
CA THR A 83 7.87 5.55 -13.68
C THR A 83 9.05 6.34 -13.13
N VAL A 84 8.81 7.54 -12.63
CA VAL A 84 9.83 8.36 -11.96
C VAL A 84 9.24 8.89 -10.67
N SER A 85 9.79 8.46 -9.55
CA SER A 85 9.32 8.85 -8.23
C SER A 85 10.45 8.91 -7.22
N LYS A 86 10.23 9.74 -6.20
CA LYS A 86 11.08 9.89 -5.03
C LYS A 86 10.25 9.86 -3.77
N ILE A 87 10.88 9.55 -2.65
CA ILE A 87 10.25 9.66 -1.33
C ILE A 87 10.44 11.08 -0.81
N CYS A 88 9.33 11.71 -0.48
CA CYS A 88 9.30 12.98 0.24
C CYS A 88 8.75 12.78 1.65
N GLY A 89 8.98 13.74 2.52
CA GLY A 89 8.54 13.70 3.90
C GLY A 89 7.78 14.93 4.34
N ALA A 90 6.94 14.75 5.34
CA ALA A 90 6.28 15.83 6.07
C ALA A 90 6.10 15.44 7.54
N ILE A 91 5.99 16.41 8.43
CA ILE A 91 5.74 16.22 9.85
C ILE A 91 4.50 16.97 10.30
N SER A 92 3.82 16.43 11.30
CA SER A 92 2.63 17.02 11.91
C SER A 92 2.53 16.66 13.38
N THR A 93 1.88 17.49 14.19
CA THR A 93 1.52 17.20 15.58
C THR A 93 0.01 16.94 15.75
N ASP A 94 -0.80 17.25 14.72
CA ASP A 94 -2.27 17.21 14.80
C ASP A 94 -2.93 16.41 13.68
N LEU A 95 -2.13 15.87 12.72
CA LEU A 95 -2.59 15.20 11.50
C LEU A 95 -3.38 16.11 10.53
N GLN A 96 -3.49 17.38 10.82
CA GLN A 96 -4.22 18.35 10.02
C GLN A 96 -3.28 19.33 9.32
N LYS A 97 -2.28 19.81 10.02
CA LYS A 97 -1.26 20.74 9.49
C LYS A 97 0.05 19.99 9.31
N TRP A 98 0.54 19.97 8.09
CA TRP A 98 1.75 19.27 7.73
C TRP A 98 2.84 20.23 7.29
N GLN A 99 4.00 20.14 7.92
CA GLN A 99 5.20 20.83 7.49
C GLN A 99 5.94 19.91 6.51
N ASN A 100 6.07 20.36 5.27
CA ASN A 100 6.86 19.65 4.26
C ASN A 100 8.35 19.76 4.61
N ILE A 101 9.05 18.62 4.67
CA ILE A 101 10.50 18.53 4.91
C ILE A 101 11.30 18.23 3.63
N GLY A 102 10.60 18.07 2.50
CA GLY A 102 11.24 17.89 1.20
C GLY A 102 11.58 16.44 0.88
N THR A 103 12.59 16.25 0.05
CA THR A 103 13.03 14.94 -0.41
C THR A 103 13.78 14.19 0.67
N ILE A 104 13.37 12.94 0.92
CA ILE A 104 13.98 12.01 1.88
C ILE A 104 14.93 11.05 1.16
N LEU A 105 14.49 10.47 0.05
CA LEU A 105 15.26 9.50 -0.72
C LEU A 105 14.92 9.62 -2.21
N GLU A 106 15.94 9.61 -3.06
CA GLU A 106 15.81 9.58 -4.51
C GLU A 106 16.45 8.32 -5.09
N ALA A 107 16.07 7.96 -6.31
CA ALA A 107 16.73 6.91 -7.06
C ALA A 107 18.24 7.18 -7.17
N ASN A 108 19.06 6.15 -7.04
CA ASN A 108 20.50 6.27 -7.21
C ASN A 108 20.87 5.85 -8.65
N PRO A 109 21.19 6.79 -9.54
CA PRO A 109 21.46 6.48 -10.94
C PRO A 109 22.71 5.63 -11.16
N ASN A 110 23.55 5.49 -10.15
CA ASN A 110 24.78 4.70 -10.18
C ASN A 110 24.58 3.28 -9.66
N ASN A 111 23.35 2.94 -9.25
CA ASN A 111 23.01 1.64 -8.68
C ASN A 111 21.92 0.97 -9.53
N ASP A 112 22.25 -0.04 -10.28
CA ASP A 112 21.37 -0.63 -11.31
C ASP A 112 20.00 -1.05 -10.79
N TRP A 113 19.91 -1.60 -9.57
CA TRP A 113 18.67 -2.12 -9.04
C TRP A 113 17.64 -1.03 -8.67
N GLU A 114 18.11 0.19 -8.33
CA GLU A 114 17.26 1.31 -7.91
C GLU A 114 17.43 2.57 -8.80
N SER A 115 18.06 2.42 -9.96
CA SER A 115 18.44 3.56 -10.80
C SER A 115 17.27 4.22 -11.53
N GLY A 116 16.12 3.58 -11.60
CA GLY A 116 14.95 4.08 -12.33
C GLY A 116 13.98 4.84 -11.46
N ARG A 117 13.56 4.25 -10.36
CA ARG A 117 12.55 4.82 -9.46
C ARG A 117 12.66 4.27 -8.04
N ILE A 118 12.20 5.07 -7.09
CA ILE A 118 11.88 4.63 -5.73
C ILE A 118 10.35 4.49 -5.62
N SER A 119 9.86 3.45 -5.00
CA SER A 119 8.44 3.19 -4.77
C SER A 119 8.11 3.11 -3.28
N ALA A 120 6.85 2.83 -2.97
CA ALA A 120 6.34 2.85 -1.61
C ALA A 120 7.00 1.83 -0.68
N GLY A 121 6.81 2.04 0.60
CA GLY A 121 7.37 1.23 1.66
C GLY A 121 6.73 1.47 3.00
N CYS A 122 7.49 1.26 4.07
CA CYS A 122 7.10 1.59 5.43
C CYS A 122 8.25 2.18 6.23
N ALA A 123 7.90 2.84 7.33
CA ALA A 123 8.86 3.33 8.30
C ALA A 123 8.62 2.65 9.66
N TYR A 124 9.69 2.33 10.33
CA TYR A 124 9.67 1.75 11.67
C TYR A 124 10.69 2.48 12.55
N LYS A 125 10.39 2.65 13.83
CA LYS A 125 11.33 3.21 14.81
C LYS A 125 11.60 2.18 15.88
N GLU A 126 12.86 1.88 16.11
CA GLU A 126 13.31 1.06 17.23
C GLU A 126 14.46 1.77 17.92
N ASN A 127 14.31 1.97 19.22
CA ASN A 127 15.22 2.81 20.02
C ASN A 127 15.38 4.21 19.37
N ASP A 128 16.61 4.62 19.12
CA ASP A 128 16.93 5.93 18.51
C ASP A 128 17.16 5.85 16.99
N THR A 129 16.79 4.73 16.37
CA THR A 129 16.99 4.52 14.95
C THR A 129 15.67 4.44 14.20
N TYR A 130 15.57 5.20 13.12
CA TYR A 130 14.49 5.12 12.15
C TYR A 130 14.92 4.22 11.00
N TYR A 131 14.07 3.29 10.64
CA TYR A 131 14.24 2.36 9.54
C TYR A 131 13.22 2.70 8.47
N LEU A 132 13.68 2.95 7.25
CA LEU A 132 12.87 3.23 6.09
C LEU A 132 13.06 2.07 5.10
N PHE A 133 12.10 1.19 5.03
CA PHE A 133 12.01 0.17 4.00
C PHE A 133 11.33 0.79 2.78
N TYR A 134 11.89 0.56 1.62
CA TYR A 134 11.35 1.09 0.37
C TYR A 134 11.51 0.06 -0.75
N SER A 135 10.70 0.16 -1.76
CA SER A 135 10.90 -0.61 -2.98
C SER A 135 11.48 0.25 -4.09
N ALA A 136 12.18 -0.36 -5.01
CA ALA A 136 12.81 0.34 -6.10
C ALA A 136 12.89 -0.55 -7.35
N GLY A 137 13.14 0.07 -8.50
CA GLY A 137 13.35 -0.62 -9.76
C GLY A 137 14.38 0.08 -10.63
N GLY A 138 15.00 -0.68 -11.54
CA GLY A 138 16.02 -0.19 -12.46
C GLY A 138 15.49 0.67 -13.60
N LYS A 139 16.40 1.23 -14.41
CA LYS A 139 16.07 2.13 -15.54
C LYS A 139 15.44 1.44 -16.73
N GLU A 140 15.71 0.15 -16.93
CA GLU A 140 15.27 -0.53 -18.14
C GLU A 140 13.77 -0.72 -18.19
N LEU A 141 13.16 -0.42 -19.32
CA LEU A 141 11.77 -0.76 -19.56
C LEU A 141 11.58 -2.26 -19.79
N PRO A 142 10.54 -2.79 -19.19
CA PRO A 142 9.73 -2.10 -18.20
C PRO A 142 10.54 -1.93 -16.90
N HIS A 143 10.55 -0.75 -16.31
CA HIS A 143 11.21 -0.40 -15.03
C HIS A 143 10.84 -1.35 -13.88
N LEU A 144 9.88 -2.19 -14.12
CA LEU A 144 9.29 -3.16 -13.21
C LEU A 144 10.04 -4.49 -13.17
N LYS A 145 10.98 -4.75 -14.10
CA LYS A 145 11.62 -6.07 -14.22
C LYS A 145 12.44 -6.49 -13.00
N ASN A 146 12.88 -5.53 -12.22
CA ASN A 146 13.80 -5.76 -11.11
C ASN A 146 13.36 -5.08 -9.82
N GLU A 147 12.04 -5.05 -9.55
CA GLU A 147 11.58 -4.55 -8.25
C GLU A 147 12.27 -5.35 -7.12
N ALA A 148 12.80 -4.61 -6.17
CA ALA A 148 13.46 -5.14 -4.98
C ALA A 148 13.23 -4.20 -3.79
N ILE A 149 13.48 -4.69 -2.58
CA ILE A 149 13.32 -3.92 -1.35
C ILE A 149 14.67 -3.48 -0.83
N GLY A 150 14.81 -2.19 -0.55
CA GLY A 150 15.95 -1.57 0.10
C GLY A 150 15.65 -1.15 1.53
N LEU A 151 16.72 -0.81 2.25
CA LEU A 151 16.68 -0.29 3.60
C LEU A 151 17.57 0.94 3.72
N ALA A 152 17.02 2.01 4.29
CA ALA A 152 17.77 3.16 4.72
C ALA A 152 17.50 3.46 6.21
N THR A 153 18.48 4.03 6.90
CA THR A 153 18.36 4.36 8.33
C THR A 153 18.66 5.82 8.60
N SER A 154 18.14 6.31 9.72
CA SER A 154 18.33 7.67 10.19
C SER A 154 18.31 7.71 11.72
N THR A 155 19.03 8.67 12.31
CA THR A 155 18.95 8.96 13.75
C THR A 155 18.06 10.18 14.05
N ASP A 156 17.73 11.00 13.05
CA ASP A 156 16.89 12.20 13.20
C ASP A 156 15.52 12.06 12.50
N GLY A 157 15.33 11.00 11.70
CA GLY A 157 14.13 10.78 10.90
C GLY A 157 13.96 11.78 9.74
N LEU A 158 15.01 12.48 9.37
CA LEU A 158 15.02 13.48 8.29
C LEU A 158 16.02 13.12 7.19
N LYS A 159 17.24 12.73 7.58
CA LYS A 159 18.30 12.31 6.67
C LYS A 159 18.48 10.82 6.75
N PHE A 160 18.21 10.14 5.68
CA PHE A 160 18.32 8.69 5.58
C PHE A 160 19.53 8.27 4.74
N ASN A 161 20.27 7.31 5.24
CA ASN A 161 21.41 6.70 4.55
C ASN A 161 21.06 5.24 4.22
N ARG A 162 21.35 4.81 2.99
CA ARG A 162 21.21 3.41 2.58
C ARG A 162 22.09 2.53 3.45
N VAL A 163 21.54 1.41 3.90
CA VAL A 163 22.27 0.44 4.73
C VAL A 163 23.14 -0.46 3.88
N TYR A 164 22.67 -0.78 2.67
CA TYR A 164 23.34 -1.68 1.75
C TYR A 164 23.58 -1.03 0.40
N ASP A 165 24.65 -1.39 -0.27
CA ASP A 165 24.93 -0.98 -1.65
C ASP A 165 24.01 -1.71 -2.65
N ASN A 166 23.47 -2.86 -2.27
CA ASN A 166 22.52 -3.63 -3.02
C ASN A 166 21.16 -3.66 -2.30
N TYR A 167 20.18 -4.33 -2.88
CA TYR A 167 18.87 -4.53 -2.22
C TYR A 167 19.00 -5.38 -0.95
N LEU A 168 18.09 -5.15 -0.03
CA LEU A 168 17.92 -5.96 1.18
C LEU A 168 17.30 -7.30 0.85
N LEU A 169 16.25 -7.31 0.01
CA LEU A 169 15.45 -8.50 -0.25
C LEU A 169 14.86 -8.50 -1.67
N LYS A 170 15.05 -9.61 -2.35
CA LYS A 170 14.45 -9.94 -3.64
C LYS A 170 14.40 -11.46 -3.77
N PRO A 171 13.36 -12.06 -4.37
CA PRO A 171 13.38 -13.49 -4.65
C PRO A 171 14.37 -13.82 -5.77
N GLU A 172 14.98 -14.98 -5.68
CA GLU A 172 15.79 -15.55 -6.76
C GLU A 172 14.90 -16.09 -7.87
N ASP A 173 15.46 -16.25 -9.07
CA ASP A 173 14.68 -16.71 -10.23
C ASP A 173 14.13 -18.14 -10.07
N ASP A 174 14.70 -18.94 -9.20
CA ASP A 174 14.31 -20.32 -8.84
C ASP A 174 13.56 -20.42 -7.50
N ASP A 175 13.21 -19.29 -6.87
CA ASP A 175 12.45 -19.28 -5.61
C ASP A 175 11.18 -20.15 -5.73
N PRO A 176 10.89 -21.05 -4.74
CA PRO A 176 9.81 -22.01 -4.84
C PRO A 176 8.41 -21.36 -4.81
N TRP A 177 8.27 -20.16 -4.27
CA TRP A 177 6.98 -19.52 -4.05
C TRP A 177 6.73 -18.31 -4.94
N TYR A 178 7.79 -17.52 -5.21
CA TYR A 178 7.68 -16.24 -5.90
C TYR A 178 8.27 -16.31 -7.30
N GLY A 179 7.64 -15.63 -8.23
CA GLY A 179 8.05 -15.67 -9.63
C GLY A 179 7.72 -14.40 -10.39
N ARG A 180 8.13 -14.40 -11.66
CA ARG A 180 7.78 -13.33 -12.57
C ARG A 180 6.32 -13.44 -12.99
N SER A 181 5.66 -12.31 -13.07
CA SER A 181 4.32 -12.25 -13.65
C SER A 181 4.32 -12.78 -15.09
N ASN A 182 3.45 -13.72 -15.39
CA ASN A 182 3.28 -14.24 -16.75
C ASN A 182 2.82 -13.16 -17.73
N TRP A 183 2.17 -12.13 -17.22
CA TRP A 183 1.63 -11.06 -18.05
C TRP A 183 2.67 -10.04 -18.48
N THR A 184 3.56 -9.66 -17.58
CA THR A 184 4.53 -8.57 -17.78
C THR A 184 5.98 -9.05 -17.75
N ASN A 185 6.22 -10.31 -17.39
CA ASN A 185 7.54 -10.91 -17.26
C ASN A 185 8.46 -10.15 -16.29
N HIS A 186 7.88 -9.62 -15.19
CA HIS A 186 8.63 -8.97 -14.12
C HIS A 186 8.10 -9.39 -12.75
N TYR A 187 8.88 -9.17 -11.71
CA TYR A 187 8.44 -9.37 -10.33
C TYR A 187 7.59 -8.18 -9.88
N HIS A 188 6.44 -8.46 -9.26
CA HIS A 188 5.86 -7.55 -8.29
C HIS A 188 6.56 -7.83 -6.97
N TRP A 189 7.37 -6.90 -6.51
CA TRP A 189 8.12 -7.06 -5.25
C TRP A 189 8.30 -5.70 -4.61
N ARG A 190 7.19 -5.16 -4.06
CA ARG A 190 7.09 -3.78 -3.58
C ARG A 190 6.19 -3.62 -2.37
N ASP A 191 6.11 -2.40 -1.88
CA ASP A 191 5.25 -1.98 -0.76
C ASP A 191 5.51 -2.80 0.52
N PRO A 192 6.77 -2.95 0.98
CA PRO A 192 7.06 -3.70 2.18
C PRO A 192 6.35 -3.07 3.38
N TYR A 193 5.80 -3.91 4.26
CA TYR A 193 5.25 -3.53 5.56
C TYR A 193 5.89 -4.41 6.63
N ILE A 194 6.47 -3.78 7.65
CA ILE A 194 7.13 -4.48 8.76
C ILE A 194 6.18 -4.58 9.95
N PHE A 195 6.06 -5.79 10.47
CA PHE A 195 5.35 -6.10 11.70
C PHE A 195 6.28 -6.85 12.64
N LYS A 196 6.51 -6.32 13.86
CA LYS A 196 7.19 -7.05 14.93
C LYS A 196 6.15 -7.85 15.69
N ASP A 197 6.30 -9.18 15.72
CA ASP A 197 5.39 -10.03 16.47
C ASP A 197 5.89 -10.15 17.93
N ASP A 198 5.10 -9.67 18.86
CA ASP A 198 5.43 -9.76 20.30
C ASP A 198 5.45 -11.20 20.83
N LYS A 199 4.87 -12.17 20.09
CA LYS A 199 4.81 -13.57 20.51
C LYS A 199 6.17 -14.27 20.40
N ASP A 200 6.95 -13.94 19.37
CA ASP A 200 8.25 -14.56 19.11
C ASP A 200 9.41 -13.54 18.99
N GLY A 201 9.08 -12.24 19.02
CA GLY A 201 10.03 -11.14 18.93
C GLY A 201 10.60 -10.90 17.54
N LYS A 202 10.13 -11.61 16.51
CA LYS A 202 10.63 -11.54 15.13
C LYS A 202 9.97 -10.44 14.33
N TYR A 203 10.65 -10.05 13.26
CA TYR A 203 10.17 -9.07 12.28
C TYR A 203 9.66 -9.78 11.04
N TYR A 204 8.40 -9.56 10.73
CA TYR A 204 7.74 -10.09 9.55
C TYR A 204 7.54 -8.99 8.53
N MET A 205 7.93 -9.26 7.29
CA MET A 205 7.76 -8.32 6.17
C MET A 205 6.68 -8.85 5.24
N PHE A 206 5.60 -8.09 5.09
CA PHE A 206 4.53 -8.34 4.13
C PHE A 206 4.77 -7.52 2.87
N ILE A 207 4.57 -8.13 1.70
CA ILE A 207 5.07 -7.59 0.43
C ILE A 207 4.01 -7.76 -0.64
N CYS A 208 3.78 -6.75 -1.47
CA CYS A 208 3.06 -6.93 -2.72
C CYS A 208 3.91 -7.76 -3.67
N ALA A 209 3.52 -8.99 -3.94
CA ALA A 209 4.34 -9.97 -4.65
C ALA A 209 3.57 -10.68 -5.77
N SER A 210 4.29 -11.38 -6.64
CA SER A 210 3.76 -12.33 -7.62
C SER A 210 4.13 -13.75 -7.23
N SER A 211 3.15 -14.64 -7.14
CA SER A 211 3.37 -16.07 -6.90
C SER A 211 3.75 -16.84 -8.17
N ARG A 212 4.27 -18.06 -8.00
CA ARG A 212 4.63 -18.94 -9.13
C ARG A 212 3.45 -19.70 -9.74
N VAL A 213 2.22 -19.40 -9.40
CA VAL A 213 1.06 -20.02 -10.01
C VAL A 213 0.97 -19.67 -11.49
N THR A 214 0.34 -20.51 -12.28
CA THR A 214 0.08 -20.27 -13.71
C THR A 214 -1.10 -19.29 -13.88
N GLY A 215 -1.14 -18.56 -15.00
CA GLY A 215 -2.20 -17.60 -15.30
C GLY A 215 -1.75 -16.14 -15.19
N ASN A 216 -2.69 -15.22 -15.40
CA ASN A 216 -2.39 -13.79 -15.44
C ASN A 216 -2.61 -13.07 -14.09
N PHE A 217 -3.37 -13.70 -13.20
CA PHE A 217 -3.66 -13.17 -11.87
C PHE A 217 -2.83 -13.91 -10.84
N GLN A 218 -1.62 -13.44 -10.60
CA GLN A 218 -0.61 -14.06 -9.73
C GLN A 218 -0.32 -13.24 -8.48
N GLY A 219 -1.05 -12.13 -8.28
CA GLY A 219 -0.84 -11.26 -7.14
C GLY A 219 -1.03 -12.01 -5.82
N CYS A 220 -0.05 -11.94 -4.95
CA CYS A 220 -0.08 -12.51 -3.62
C CYS A 220 0.48 -11.51 -2.59
N VAL A 221 0.20 -11.74 -1.32
CA VAL A 221 0.91 -11.05 -0.26
C VAL A 221 2.09 -11.91 0.13
N GLY A 222 3.28 -11.51 -0.31
CA GLY A 222 4.55 -12.16 0.01
C GLY A 222 4.90 -11.98 1.47
N LEU A 223 5.71 -12.89 2.00
CA LEU A 223 6.11 -12.92 3.39
C LEU A 223 7.59 -13.24 3.56
N ALA A 224 8.25 -12.51 4.45
CA ALA A 224 9.60 -12.81 4.89
C ALA A 224 9.76 -12.59 6.39
N VAL A 225 10.74 -13.22 7.02
CA VAL A 225 11.00 -13.15 8.45
C VAL A 225 12.48 -12.93 8.76
N ALA A 226 12.76 -12.13 9.80
CA ALA A 226 14.10 -11.94 10.35
C ALA A 226 14.09 -11.86 11.87
N ASP A 227 15.21 -12.18 12.49
CA ASP A 227 15.39 -12.07 13.95
C ASP A 227 15.68 -10.63 14.40
N ASN A 228 16.17 -9.78 13.50
CA ASN A 228 16.34 -8.35 13.76
C ASN A 228 15.86 -7.53 12.56
N ILE A 229 15.52 -6.27 12.81
CA ILE A 229 14.88 -5.41 11.82
C ILE A 229 15.73 -5.15 10.57
N ALA A 230 17.03 -5.03 10.71
CA ALA A 230 17.96 -4.81 9.59
C ALA A 230 18.56 -6.11 9.06
N GLY A 231 18.26 -7.25 9.69
CA GLY A 231 18.92 -8.51 9.43
C GLY A 231 18.53 -9.19 8.13
N ALA A 232 19.17 -10.33 7.87
CA ALA A 232 18.84 -11.15 6.73
C ALA A 232 17.42 -11.68 6.82
N TYR A 233 16.56 -11.23 5.93
CA TYR A 233 15.19 -11.74 5.80
C TYR A 233 15.18 -13.05 5.03
N LYS A 234 14.51 -14.06 5.60
CA LYS A 234 14.25 -15.34 4.95
C LYS A 234 12.86 -15.32 4.34
N LEU A 235 12.73 -15.66 3.07
CA LEU A 235 11.44 -15.81 2.40
C LEU A 235 10.65 -16.97 3.01
N LEU A 236 9.35 -16.77 3.12
CA LEU A 236 8.35 -17.76 3.54
C LEU A 236 7.30 -17.91 2.43
N PRO A 237 6.47 -18.98 2.48
CA PRO A 237 5.31 -19.07 1.60
C PRO A 237 4.44 -17.80 1.69
N PRO A 238 3.73 -17.40 0.60
CA PRO A 238 2.84 -16.25 0.63
C PRO A 238 1.82 -16.33 1.76
N ALA A 239 1.58 -15.22 2.44
CA ALA A 239 0.55 -15.09 3.47
C ALA A 239 -0.86 -15.23 2.87
N VAL A 240 -1.06 -14.63 1.69
CA VAL A 240 -2.27 -14.77 0.87
C VAL A 240 -1.82 -15.17 -0.53
N GLU A 241 -2.28 -16.32 -0.98
CA GLU A 241 -2.01 -16.83 -2.32
C GLU A 241 -3.28 -17.35 -3.00
N ALA A 242 -3.19 -17.56 -4.32
CA ALA A 242 -4.23 -18.21 -5.07
C ALA A 242 -4.41 -19.66 -4.57
N PRO A 243 -5.64 -20.11 -4.34
CA PRO A 243 -5.92 -21.53 -4.13
C PRO A 243 -5.40 -22.33 -5.32
N GLN A 244 -4.62 -23.38 -5.10
CA GLN A 244 -4.04 -24.20 -6.17
C GLN A 244 -5.08 -24.78 -7.15
N GLU A 245 -6.28 -25.01 -6.67
CA GLU A 245 -7.42 -25.55 -7.44
C GLU A 245 -8.14 -24.52 -8.31
N ALA A 246 -7.83 -23.23 -8.14
CA ALA A 246 -8.53 -22.11 -8.77
C ALA A 246 -7.62 -21.22 -9.62
N VAL A 247 -6.56 -21.77 -10.19
CA VAL A 247 -5.49 -21.04 -10.88
C VAL A 247 -6.02 -20.14 -12.01
N GLU A 248 -7.07 -20.54 -12.72
CA GLU A 248 -7.72 -19.70 -13.73
C GLU A 248 -8.62 -18.61 -13.14
N ASN A 249 -8.98 -18.71 -11.87
CA ASN A 249 -9.97 -17.86 -11.19
C ASN A 249 -9.41 -17.07 -10.01
N TRP A 250 -8.08 -16.99 -9.85
CA TRP A 250 -7.52 -16.17 -8.78
C TRP A 250 -7.90 -14.70 -8.93
N ALA A 251 -8.10 -14.05 -7.79
CA ALA A 251 -8.75 -12.75 -7.75
C ALA A 251 -7.88 -11.59 -8.23
N TYR A 252 -6.57 -11.61 -7.95
CA TYR A 252 -5.77 -10.39 -8.01
C TYR A 252 -4.58 -10.49 -8.96
N TYR A 253 -4.34 -9.40 -9.70
CA TYR A 253 -3.09 -9.20 -10.43
C TYR A 253 -1.96 -8.75 -9.50
N HIS A 254 -2.29 -7.90 -8.52
CA HIS A 254 -1.40 -7.48 -7.43
C HIS A 254 -2.19 -7.17 -6.15
N THR A 255 -1.48 -7.14 -5.00
CA THR A 255 -2.02 -6.88 -3.66
C THR A 255 -1.21 -5.77 -3.01
N GLU A 256 -1.51 -4.51 -3.36
CA GLU A 256 -0.69 -3.35 -2.99
C GLU A 256 -0.94 -2.88 -1.57
N ARG A 257 0.10 -2.28 -0.97
CA ARG A 257 0.05 -1.65 0.35
C ARG A 257 -0.42 -2.59 1.46
N PRO A 258 0.12 -3.81 1.58
CA PRO A 258 -0.27 -4.71 2.66
C PRO A 258 0.01 -4.08 4.03
N GLN A 259 -0.88 -4.34 4.99
CA GLN A 259 -0.74 -3.94 6.39
C GLN A 259 -1.33 -5.02 7.29
N VAL A 260 -0.66 -5.31 8.40
CA VAL A 260 -1.16 -6.26 9.41
C VAL A 260 -1.39 -5.56 10.74
N ILE A 261 -2.52 -5.88 11.39
CA ILE A 261 -2.86 -5.49 12.75
C ILE A 261 -3.17 -6.75 13.54
N TYR A 262 -2.57 -6.92 14.73
CA TYR A 262 -2.95 -7.98 15.65
C TYR A 262 -4.01 -7.47 16.63
N ARG A 263 -5.17 -8.14 16.64
CA ARG A 263 -6.28 -7.76 17.49
C ARG A 263 -7.19 -8.95 17.78
N TYR A 264 -7.73 -9.02 18.99
CA TYR A 264 -8.64 -10.08 19.43
C TYR A 264 -8.11 -11.51 19.15
N GLY A 265 -6.82 -11.72 19.34
CA GLY A 265 -6.21 -13.02 19.13
C GLY A 265 -5.98 -13.42 17.67
N LYS A 266 -6.28 -12.53 16.71
CA LYS A 266 -6.15 -12.76 15.27
C LYS A 266 -5.22 -11.74 14.62
N TYR A 267 -4.60 -12.15 13.53
CA TYR A 267 -3.87 -11.24 12.63
C TYR A 267 -4.82 -10.81 11.51
N HIS A 268 -5.02 -9.51 11.38
CA HIS A 268 -5.86 -8.88 10.37
C HIS A 268 -4.96 -8.30 9.31
N LEU A 269 -5.05 -8.82 8.10
CA LEU A 269 -4.26 -8.39 6.94
C LEU A 269 -5.15 -7.59 5.99
N PHE A 270 -4.68 -6.43 5.60
CA PHE A 270 -5.34 -5.52 4.68
C PHE A 270 -4.47 -5.28 3.46
N PHE A 271 -5.08 -5.10 2.30
CA PHE A 271 -4.39 -4.66 1.07
C PHE A 271 -5.36 -4.00 0.09
N SER A 272 -4.82 -3.27 -0.86
CA SER A 272 -5.57 -2.60 -1.93
C SER A 272 -5.30 -3.25 -3.28
N CYS A 273 -6.31 -3.23 -4.15
CA CYS A 273 -6.19 -3.62 -5.54
C CYS A 273 -7.12 -2.76 -6.38
N PHE A 274 -6.61 -2.11 -7.44
CA PHE A 274 -7.49 -1.42 -8.39
C PHE A 274 -8.46 -2.42 -9.02
N LYS A 275 -9.72 -2.04 -9.16
CA LYS A 275 -10.76 -2.89 -9.74
C LYS A 275 -10.37 -3.45 -11.11
N THR A 276 -9.62 -2.69 -11.90
CA THR A 276 -9.12 -3.11 -13.23
C THR A 276 -8.09 -4.23 -13.18
N PHE A 277 -7.48 -4.46 -12.02
CA PHE A 277 -6.53 -5.52 -11.74
C PHE A 277 -7.12 -6.67 -10.94
N VAL A 278 -8.43 -6.65 -10.73
CA VAL A 278 -9.18 -7.78 -10.20
C VAL A 278 -9.69 -8.62 -11.37
N ASN A 279 -9.55 -9.95 -11.26
CA ASN A 279 -9.99 -10.90 -12.28
C ASN A 279 -11.49 -10.73 -12.58
N PRO A 280 -11.86 -10.43 -13.84
CA PRO A 280 -13.27 -10.23 -14.20
C PRO A 280 -14.14 -11.48 -14.03
N GLN A 281 -13.57 -12.68 -14.16
CA GLN A 281 -14.31 -13.93 -13.97
C GLN A 281 -14.62 -14.13 -12.49
N TRP A 282 -13.63 -13.90 -11.63
CA TRP A 282 -13.83 -13.93 -10.19
C TRP A 282 -14.84 -12.87 -9.74
N LEU A 283 -14.76 -11.64 -10.25
CA LEU A 283 -15.74 -10.58 -9.96
C LEU A 283 -17.18 -11.00 -10.30
N LYS A 284 -17.39 -11.73 -11.42
CA LYS A 284 -18.71 -12.23 -11.83
C LYS A 284 -19.24 -13.32 -10.91
N SER A 285 -18.37 -14.10 -10.26
CA SER A 285 -18.78 -15.15 -9.31
C SER A 285 -19.28 -14.59 -7.96
N LEU A 286 -18.93 -13.34 -7.65
CA LEU A 286 -19.33 -12.66 -6.42
C LEU A 286 -20.78 -12.21 -6.51
N LYS A 287 -21.68 -12.87 -5.79
CA LYS A 287 -23.13 -12.64 -5.88
C LYS A 287 -23.61 -11.27 -5.41
N HIS A 288 -22.88 -10.56 -4.54
CA HIS A 288 -23.42 -9.39 -3.84
C HIS A 288 -22.45 -8.23 -3.60
N LYS A 289 -21.29 -8.15 -4.31
CA LYS A 289 -20.27 -7.18 -3.92
C LYS A 289 -19.94 -6.14 -4.97
N ARG A 290 -19.98 -4.89 -4.50
CA ARG A 290 -19.52 -3.74 -5.25
C ARG A 290 -18.06 -3.47 -4.92
N ILE A 291 -17.13 -4.08 -5.66
CA ILE A 291 -15.72 -3.71 -5.60
C ILE A 291 -15.50 -2.42 -6.40
N THR A 292 -14.82 -1.47 -5.78
CA THR A 292 -14.38 -0.20 -6.36
C THR A 292 -12.87 -0.08 -6.27
N ASN A 293 -12.28 0.94 -6.86
CA ASN A 293 -10.86 1.23 -6.70
C ASN A 293 -10.46 1.60 -5.26
N SER A 294 -11.44 1.91 -4.40
CA SER A 294 -11.22 2.27 -2.99
C SER A 294 -11.49 1.13 -2.03
N SER A 295 -11.83 -0.05 -2.54
CA SER A 295 -12.09 -1.20 -1.69
C SER A 295 -10.82 -1.66 -1.00
N LEU A 296 -10.83 -1.67 0.34
CA LEU A 296 -9.79 -2.24 1.17
C LEU A 296 -10.13 -3.70 1.45
N HIS A 297 -9.31 -4.61 0.97
CA HIS A 297 -9.49 -6.05 1.16
C HIS A 297 -9.01 -6.46 2.54
N TRP A 298 -9.73 -7.38 3.18
CA TRP A 298 -9.52 -7.78 4.57
C TRP A 298 -9.53 -9.31 4.72
N TYR A 299 -8.42 -9.82 5.24
CA TYR A 299 -8.16 -11.24 5.48
C TYR A 299 -7.74 -11.45 6.93
N ILE A 300 -7.98 -12.63 7.50
CA ILE A 300 -7.63 -12.96 8.88
C ILE A 300 -6.90 -14.30 8.97
N ALA A 301 -6.05 -14.43 10.00
CA ALA A 301 -5.36 -15.68 10.33
C ALA A 301 -5.16 -15.81 11.85
N ASP A 302 -5.02 -17.06 12.32
CA ASP A 302 -4.64 -17.38 13.70
C ASP A 302 -3.14 -17.20 13.94
N ASN A 303 -2.33 -17.41 12.89
CA ASN A 303 -0.89 -17.29 12.92
C ASN A 303 -0.42 -16.20 11.95
N ILE A 304 0.68 -15.52 12.30
CA ILE A 304 1.23 -14.46 11.48
C ILE A 304 1.67 -14.93 10.09
N THR A 305 2.07 -16.18 9.99
CA THR A 305 2.45 -16.82 8.71
C THR A 305 1.25 -17.33 7.91
N GLY A 306 0.03 -17.16 8.40
CA GLY A 306 -1.19 -17.62 7.74
C GLY A 306 -1.58 -19.09 8.04
N PRO A 307 -2.40 -19.71 7.19
CA PRO A 307 -2.99 -19.13 5.98
C PRO A 307 -4.02 -18.04 6.30
N TYR A 308 -3.90 -16.90 5.65
CA TYR A 308 -4.90 -15.84 5.74
C TYR A 308 -6.08 -16.14 4.84
N LYS A 309 -7.28 -16.00 5.38
CA LYS A 309 -8.54 -16.22 4.67
C LYS A 309 -9.39 -14.96 4.69
N PRO A 310 -10.26 -14.73 3.69
CA PRO A 310 -11.25 -13.66 3.75
C PRO A 310 -12.02 -13.71 5.08
N VAL A 311 -12.31 -12.55 5.65
CA VAL A 311 -13.01 -12.45 6.95
C VAL A 311 -14.33 -13.20 6.94
N ASN A 312 -15.07 -13.10 5.84
CA ASN A 312 -16.26 -13.90 5.56
C ASN A 312 -16.21 -14.35 4.10
N ASP A 313 -16.82 -15.47 3.79
CA ASP A 313 -17.01 -15.91 2.39
C ASP A 313 -17.68 -14.83 1.56
N ASP A 314 -18.51 -14.03 2.19
CA ASP A 314 -19.27 -12.93 1.57
C ASP A 314 -18.81 -11.53 1.96
N ASP A 315 -17.89 -11.31 2.90
CA ASP A 315 -17.46 -9.99 3.33
C ASP A 315 -15.96 -9.89 3.61
N PHE A 316 -15.18 -9.68 2.57
CA PHE A 316 -13.74 -9.47 2.59
C PHE A 316 -13.35 -8.01 2.30
N ILE A 317 -14.30 -7.08 2.33
CA ILE A 317 -14.06 -5.64 2.15
C ILE A 317 -14.38 -4.91 3.45
N VAL A 318 -13.45 -4.09 3.90
CA VAL A 318 -13.70 -3.19 5.03
C VAL A 318 -14.83 -2.23 4.66
N ARG A 319 -15.91 -2.30 5.42
CA ARG A 319 -17.13 -1.52 5.18
C ARG A 319 -16.83 -0.01 5.18
N GLY A 320 -17.34 0.68 4.17
CA GLY A 320 -17.13 2.11 3.99
C GLY A 320 -15.90 2.46 3.15
N SER A 321 -14.90 1.57 3.09
CA SER A 321 -13.69 1.81 2.28
C SER A 321 -14.04 2.05 0.82
N GLU A 322 -14.99 1.30 0.27
CA GLU A 322 -15.42 1.36 -1.12
C GLU A 322 -15.99 2.72 -1.56
N ARG A 323 -16.34 3.58 -0.59
CA ARG A 323 -16.93 4.91 -0.81
C ARG A 323 -16.01 6.08 -0.52
N THR A 324 -14.83 5.84 0.04
CA THR A 324 -13.90 6.90 0.45
C THR A 324 -13.29 7.67 -0.73
N GLY A 325 -13.18 7.05 -1.90
CA GLY A 325 -12.40 7.58 -3.02
C GLY A 325 -10.89 7.41 -2.87
N MET A 326 -10.42 6.93 -1.71
CA MET A 326 -9.01 6.68 -1.44
C MET A 326 -8.53 5.36 -2.05
N TYR A 327 -7.25 5.28 -2.34
CA TYR A 327 -6.52 4.06 -2.69
C TYR A 327 -5.29 3.91 -1.79
N GLY A 328 -4.76 2.68 -1.70
CA GLY A 328 -3.61 2.39 -0.84
C GLY A 328 -3.90 2.66 0.63
N ILE A 329 -5.13 2.30 1.07
CA ILE A 329 -5.60 2.61 2.43
C ILE A 329 -4.80 1.81 3.44
N ASN A 330 -4.26 2.51 4.43
CA ASN A 330 -3.69 1.96 5.66
C ASN A 330 -4.34 2.61 6.89
N PHE A 331 -4.15 1.98 8.03
CA PHE A 331 -4.63 2.47 9.32
C PHE A 331 -3.49 3.03 10.16
N LEU A 332 -3.77 4.09 10.90
CA LEU A 332 -2.89 4.68 11.89
C LEU A 332 -3.57 4.65 13.26
N GLU A 333 -2.91 4.03 14.24
CA GLU A 333 -3.30 4.14 15.64
C GLU A 333 -2.88 5.50 16.18
N VAL A 334 -3.86 6.35 16.49
CA VAL A 334 -3.63 7.69 17.04
C VAL A 334 -3.53 7.62 18.55
N CYS A 335 -4.40 6.82 19.21
CA CYS A 335 -4.43 6.59 20.63
C CYS A 335 -4.75 5.11 20.91
N LYS A 336 -4.14 4.57 21.99
CA LYS A 336 -4.40 3.19 22.44
C LYS A 336 -5.59 3.11 23.40
N GLU A 337 -5.73 4.08 24.31
CA GLU A 337 -6.74 4.10 25.35
C GLU A 337 -7.34 5.51 25.52
N PRO A 338 -8.59 5.76 25.07
CA PRO A 338 -9.40 4.86 24.25
C PRO A 338 -8.79 4.67 22.86
N GLU A 339 -9.00 3.49 22.27
CA GLU A 339 -8.47 3.21 20.95
C GLU A 339 -9.05 4.18 19.91
N GLU A 340 -8.16 4.85 19.21
CA GLU A 340 -8.50 5.72 18.10
C GLU A 340 -7.67 5.33 16.86
N LEU A 341 -8.35 4.84 15.85
CA LEU A 341 -7.77 4.50 14.55
C LEU A 341 -8.34 5.44 13.49
N ILE A 342 -7.47 5.89 12.60
CA ILE A 342 -7.85 6.60 11.40
C ILE A 342 -7.39 5.85 10.15
N ALA A 343 -8.15 5.98 9.07
CA ALA A 343 -7.74 5.52 7.74
C ALA A 343 -7.08 6.66 6.99
N TYR A 344 -6.00 6.34 6.26
CA TYR A 344 -5.34 7.26 5.37
C TYR A 344 -4.95 6.56 4.06
N GLY A 345 -4.72 7.35 3.03
CA GLY A 345 -4.37 6.86 1.70
C GLY A 345 -4.21 8.03 0.74
N TRP A 346 -4.59 7.84 -0.52
CA TRP A 346 -4.54 8.92 -1.50
C TRP A 346 -5.71 8.86 -2.48
N TYR A 347 -6.11 10.02 -2.97
CA TYR A 347 -7.16 10.15 -3.99
C TYR A 347 -6.55 9.92 -5.37
N HIS A 348 -6.67 8.70 -5.90
CA HIS A 348 -6.00 8.27 -7.13
C HIS A 348 -6.37 9.07 -8.38
N ARG A 349 -7.58 9.67 -8.42
CA ARG A 349 -8.03 10.47 -9.56
C ARG A 349 -7.38 11.84 -9.66
N ILE A 350 -6.87 12.35 -8.55
CA ILE A 350 -6.31 13.71 -8.44
C ILE A 350 -4.89 13.73 -7.87
N HIS A 351 -4.29 12.57 -7.65
CA HIS A 351 -2.95 12.40 -7.09
C HIS A 351 -2.70 13.26 -5.86
N THR A 352 -3.55 13.07 -4.86
CA THR A 352 -3.58 13.90 -3.65
C THR A 352 -3.69 13.03 -2.42
N LEU A 353 -2.88 13.32 -1.39
CA LEU A 353 -2.87 12.54 -0.15
C LEU A 353 -4.17 12.78 0.64
N ALA A 354 -4.65 11.73 1.31
CA ALA A 354 -5.82 11.75 2.16
C ALA A 354 -5.41 11.33 3.58
N VAL A 355 -5.03 12.32 4.39
CA VAL A 355 -4.51 12.09 5.74
C VAL A 355 -5.15 13.10 6.69
N ASN A 356 -6.18 12.70 7.39
CA ASN A 356 -6.76 13.50 8.47
C ASN A 356 -7.66 12.64 9.36
N LYS A 357 -8.10 13.19 10.49
CA LYS A 357 -9.00 12.53 11.43
C LYS A 357 -10.45 12.35 10.92
N ALA A 358 -10.76 12.80 9.71
CA ALA A 358 -12.10 12.65 9.14
C ALA A 358 -12.45 11.20 8.79
N PHE A 359 -11.45 10.34 8.56
CA PHE A 359 -11.66 8.93 8.25
C PHE A 359 -11.45 8.08 9.50
N LYS A 360 -12.43 8.08 10.39
CA LYS A 360 -12.40 7.28 11.62
C LYS A 360 -12.67 5.81 11.32
N VAL A 361 -11.89 4.96 11.96
CA VAL A 361 -12.03 3.50 11.88
C VAL A 361 -12.59 2.97 13.18
N THR A 362 -13.63 2.18 13.08
CA THR A 362 -14.27 1.57 14.27
C THR A 362 -14.39 0.07 14.10
N TRP A 363 -14.03 -0.65 15.16
CA TRP A 363 -14.32 -2.05 15.34
C TRP A 363 -15.69 -2.16 16.01
N GLN A 364 -16.56 -3.01 15.48
CA GLN A 364 -17.86 -3.29 16.10
C GLN A 364 -17.91 -4.77 16.44
N GLU A 365 -17.99 -5.07 17.72
CA GLU A 365 -18.30 -6.42 18.18
C GLU A 365 -19.78 -6.74 17.84
N LYS A 366 -20.02 -7.81 17.12
CA LYS A 366 -21.36 -8.39 17.04
C LYS A 366 -21.56 -9.27 18.27
N HIS A 367 -22.30 -8.78 19.23
CA HIS A 367 -22.85 -9.58 20.33
C HIS A 367 -24.02 -10.43 19.80
N GLU A 368 -23.72 -11.52 19.13
CA GLU A 368 -24.67 -12.63 18.98
C GLU A 368 -23.90 -13.94 19.02
N GLN A 369 -24.38 -14.81 19.87
CA GLN A 369 -23.88 -16.12 20.21
C GLN A 369 -23.27 -16.86 19.02
N GLN A 370 -21.97 -17.18 19.14
CA GLN A 370 -21.23 -18.22 18.42
C GLN A 370 -20.48 -17.90 17.12
N ASN A 371 -20.29 -16.64 16.68
CA ASN A 371 -19.21 -16.36 15.72
C ASN A 371 -18.74 -14.92 15.91
N TYR A 372 -17.67 -14.73 16.66
CA TYR A 372 -16.98 -13.43 16.80
C TYR A 372 -16.31 -13.06 15.47
N LEU A 373 -17.02 -12.40 14.61
CA LEU A 373 -16.44 -11.67 13.50
C LEU A 373 -16.58 -10.20 13.83
N ASP A 374 -15.47 -9.58 14.20
CA ASP A 374 -15.41 -8.13 14.33
C ASP A 374 -15.89 -7.51 13.03
N THR A 375 -16.73 -6.51 13.14
CA THR A 375 -17.11 -5.70 12.00
C THR A 375 -16.29 -4.43 12.03
N LEU A 376 -15.34 -4.31 11.10
CA LEU A 376 -14.54 -3.11 10.90
C LEU A 376 -15.22 -2.20 9.88
N GLN A 377 -15.31 -0.92 10.18
CA GLN A 377 -15.79 0.03 9.20
C GLN A 377 -15.01 1.35 9.23
N ILE A 378 -14.91 1.96 8.06
CA ILE A 378 -14.41 3.32 7.90
C ILE A 378 -15.60 4.25 7.79
N SER A 379 -15.65 5.27 8.63
CA SER A 379 -16.67 6.31 8.61
C SER A 379 -16.03 7.68 8.50
N LEU A 380 -16.77 8.61 7.88
CA LEU A 380 -16.42 10.01 7.88
C LEU A 380 -16.96 10.63 9.19
N THR A 381 -16.08 11.24 9.96
CA THR A 381 -16.50 12.05 11.11
C THR A 381 -16.94 13.44 10.60
N SER A 382 -18.16 13.82 10.92
CA SER A 382 -18.73 15.15 10.64
C SER A 382 -18.05 16.23 11.48
#